data_edb34a75bfaed115b0be838b7419038f
#
_entry.id   edb34a75bfaed115b0be838b7419038f
#
_cell.length_a   1.000
_cell.length_b   1.000
_cell.length_c   1.000
_cell.angle_alpha   90.00
_cell.angle_beta   90.00
_cell.angle_gamma   90.00
#
_symmetry.space_group_name_H-M   'P 1'
#
loop_
_entity.id
_entity.type
_entity.pdbx_description
1 polymer ?
#
loop_
_entity_poly.entity_id
_entity_poly.type
_entity_poly.pdbx_seq_one_letter_code
_entity_poly.pdbx_strand_id
1 'polypeptide(L)'
;MKKFLFFILSLAFMTTQAQTARKFTIDLTDDGKAQMVCFLPEKPSGKAIVGVPGGGYSMLSNSHEGYLASEFLNKRGIAYFVVNYRLPHGDRTIPMGDVQKGIRIVRDSSSVWGIHPRDVGIMGFSAGGHLASVISTHSEYEVRPDFSILFYPVISMDERVSHKYSCINFLGEDQKNPEMVRQFSTQNAVRRHLTPPALIITASDDRLVPFVTNGLEYYKAMRNAGNECTMYVYPTGDHGFGFGHWFKYHDQLMTDIGNWLDNHPSPAPDAIRVACIGNSITDGHGIDMASQHGYPALLQQKLGKEYWVKNFGVSGRTMLNKGDYSYMNEMAWRDAVAFRPDVAIIKLGTNDSKPQNWKHGAEFKQDLVQMITTLCPELADLPKNKKKRAKALAAVKTKIIVCTPVPAFKQSWNINESIIANEIIPIQQEVAKEYGLQVIDLHTLFANGEDLLFPDGIHPNEKGVRKMADIISAALKGE
;
A
#
# COMPACT_ATOMS: atom_id res chain seq x y z
N MET A 1 -46.85 38.89 4.06
CA MET A 1 -46.73 37.91 2.98
C MET A 1 -45.61 36.92 3.38
N LYS A 2 -45.93 35.80 3.98
CA LYS A 2 -44.99 34.75 4.40
C LYS A 2 -44.92 33.71 3.29
N LYS A 3 -43.73 33.53 2.69
CA LYS A 3 -43.48 32.45 1.72
C LYS A 3 -43.13 31.18 2.52
N PHE A 4 -44.01 30.18 2.45
CA PHE A 4 -43.77 28.84 2.88
C PHE A 4 -42.88 28.12 1.83
N LEU A 5 -41.70 27.67 2.26
CA LEU A 5 -40.80 26.83 1.45
C LEU A 5 -41.17 25.36 1.75
N PHE A 6 -41.77 24.69 0.78
CA PHE A 6 -42.01 23.24 0.86
C PHE A 6 -40.71 22.50 0.56
N PHE A 7 -40.14 21.84 1.57
CA PHE A 7 -39.09 20.84 1.39
C PHE A 7 -39.76 19.52 0.97
N ILE A 8 -39.61 19.13 -0.29
CA ILE A 8 -40.00 17.81 -0.76
C ILE A 8 -38.86 16.86 -0.39
N LEU A 9 -39.10 16.02 0.60
CA LEU A 9 -38.24 14.90 0.97
C LEU A 9 -38.48 13.80 -0.07
N SER A 10 -37.65 13.72 -1.12
CA SER A 10 -37.67 12.59 -2.04
C SER A 10 -36.99 11.39 -1.36
N LEU A 11 -37.80 10.47 -0.84
CA LEU A 11 -37.36 9.13 -0.49
C LEU A 11 -36.91 8.43 -1.78
N ALA A 12 -35.61 8.37 -2.01
CA ALA A 12 -35.05 7.52 -3.05
C ALA A 12 -35.19 6.06 -2.61
N PHE A 13 -36.21 5.38 -3.12
CA PHE A 13 -36.25 3.92 -3.13
C PHE A 13 -35.04 3.44 -3.95
N MET A 14 -34.01 2.93 -3.31
CA MET A 14 -32.97 2.14 -3.95
C MET A 14 -33.60 0.82 -4.41
N THR A 15 -34.19 0.81 -5.59
CA THR A 15 -34.42 -0.44 -6.31
C THR A 15 -33.04 -0.95 -6.71
N THR A 16 -32.62 -2.09 -6.17
CA THR A 16 -31.50 -2.86 -6.69
C THR A 16 -31.88 -3.37 -8.09
N GLN A 17 -31.76 -2.52 -9.10
CA GLN A 17 -31.75 -3.00 -10.48
C GLN A 17 -30.53 -3.87 -10.65
N ALA A 18 -30.73 -5.12 -11.08
CA ALA A 18 -29.63 -5.97 -11.53
C ALA A 18 -28.83 -5.19 -12.58
N GLN A 19 -27.58 -4.90 -12.25
CA GLN A 19 -26.69 -4.12 -13.11
C GLN A 19 -26.29 -5.04 -14.27
N THR A 20 -26.76 -4.75 -15.48
CA THR A 20 -26.32 -5.47 -16.69
C THR A 20 -24.85 -5.14 -16.96
N ALA A 21 -24.10 -6.12 -17.47
CA ALA A 21 -22.71 -5.89 -17.92
C ALA A 21 -22.65 -4.70 -18.88
N ARG A 22 -21.82 -3.69 -18.57
CA ARG A 22 -21.76 -2.45 -19.33
C ARG A 22 -20.37 -2.22 -19.89
N LYS A 23 -20.31 -1.84 -21.17
CA LYS A 23 -19.09 -1.35 -21.81
C LYS A 23 -19.31 0.10 -22.26
N PHE A 24 -18.37 0.98 -21.88
CA PHE A 24 -18.37 2.39 -22.28
C PHE A 24 -16.94 2.95 -22.24
N THR A 25 -16.76 4.16 -22.76
CA THR A 25 -15.45 4.83 -22.79
C THR A 25 -15.53 6.17 -22.06
N ILE A 26 -14.46 6.52 -21.37
CA ILE A 26 -14.26 7.82 -20.71
C ILE A 26 -13.02 8.47 -21.32
N ASP A 27 -13.13 9.73 -21.73
CA ASP A 27 -11.99 10.53 -22.14
C ASP A 27 -11.17 10.96 -20.92
N LEU A 28 -9.88 10.63 -20.94
CA LEU A 28 -8.95 11.03 -19.89
C LEU A 28 -8.33 12.41 -20.15
N THR A 29 -8.41 12.89 -21.37
CA THR A 29 -7.95 14.23 -21.80
C THR A 29 -9.02 14.93 -22.59
N ASP A 30 -9.05 16.27 -22.56
CA ASP A 30 -10.06 17.07 -23.23
C ASP A 30 -10.03 16.91 -24.76
N ASP A 31 -8.88 16.55 -25.31
CA ASP A 31 -8.69 16.27 -26.75
C ASP A 31 -8.99 14.82 -27.15
N GLY A 32 -9.40 13.96 -26.19
CA GLY A 32 -9.75 12.56 -26.42
C GLY A 32 -8.56 11.65 -26.79
N LYS A 33 -7.31 12.14 -26.70
CA LYS A 33 -6.14 11.33 -27.08
C LYS A 33 -5.77 10.25 -26.07
N ALA A 34 -6.16 10.43 -24.80
CA ALA A 34 -6.12 9.38 -23.80
C ALA A 34 -7.54 9.00 -23.42
N GLN A 35 -7.82 7.70 -23.38
CA GLN A 35 -9.15 7.17 -23.09
C GLN A 35 -9.08 5.98 -22.17
N MET A 36 -10.13 5.74 -21.41
CA MET A 36 -10.30 4.54 -20.60
C MET A 36 -11.54 3.78 -21.05
N VAL A 37 -11.35 2.55 -21.56
CA VAL A 37 -12.45 1.65 -21.93
C VAL A 37 -12.83 0.85 -20.68
N CYS A 38 -14.08 1.00 -20.27
CA CYS A 38 -14.63 0.44 -19.03
C CYS A 38 -15.45 -0.82 -19.33
N PHE A 39 -15.19 -1.89 -18.60
CA PHE A 39 -15.94 -3.15 -18.64
C PHE A 39 -16.44 -3.45 -17.22
N LEU A 40 -17.71 -3.18 -16.96
CA LEU A 40 -18.33 -3.42 -15.64
C LEU A 40 -19.07 -4.75 -15.62
N PRO A 41 -18.85 -5.61 -14.61
CA PRO A 41 -19.54 -6.87 -14.46
C PRO A 41 -21.02 -6.66 -14.05
N GLU A 42 -21.86 -7.63 -14.31
CA GLU A 42 -23.26 -7.64 -13.85
C GLU A 42 -23.37 -7.68 -12.32
N LYS A 43 -22.47 -8.44 -11.69
CA LYS A 43 -22.41 -8.62 -10.23
C LYS A 43 -21.00 -8.23 -9.74
N PRO A 44 -20.79 -6.98 -9.29
CA PRO A 44 -19.48 -6.55 -8.80
C PRO A 44 -19.07 -7.33 -7.55
N SER A 45 -17.79 -7.78 -7.53
CA SER A 45 -17.16 -8.40 -6.36
C SER A 45 -16.55 -7.40 -5.38
N GLY A 46 -16.50 -6.11 -5.78
CA GLY A 46 -15.75 -5.08 -5.08
C GLY A 46 -14.34 -4.84 -5.66
N LYS A 47 -13.78 -5.81 -6.39
CA LYS A 47 -12.44 -5.70 -6.98
C LYS A 47 -12.47 -5.02 -8.35
N ALA A 48 -11.43 -4.23 -8.62
CA ALA A 48 -11.22 -3.61 -9.92
C ALA A 48 -9.77 -3.76 -10.39
N ILE A 49 -9.55 -3.75 -11.71
CA ILE A 49 -8.22 -3.78 -12.31
C ILE A 49 -8.15 -2.73 -13.42
N VAL A 50 -7.09 -1.90 -13.38
CA VAL A 50 -6.74 -0.97 -14.45
C VAL A 50 -5.71 -1.65 -15.35
N GLY A 51 -6.08 -1.90 -16.61
CA GLY A 51 -5.25 -2.54 -17.62
C GLY A 51 -4.41 -1.52 -18.38
N VAL A 52 -3.13 -1.85 -18.59
CA VAL A 52 -2.13 -1.01 -19.25
C VAL A 52 -1.49 -1.83 -20.38
N PRO A 53 -1.92 -1.65 -21.63
CA PRO A 53 -1.40 -2.41 -22.76
C PRO A 53 0.08 -2.20 -23.01
N GLY A 54 0.74 -3.19 -23.62
CA GLY A 54 2.10 -3.10 -24.11
C GLY A 54 2.22 -2.37 -25.46
N GLY A 55 3.33 -2.63 -26.18
CA GLY A 55 3.62 -2.05 -27.48
C GLY A 55 4.88 -1.19 -27.53
N GLY A 56 5.84 -1.41 -26.61
CA GLY A 56 7.16 -0.78 -26.62
C GLY A 56 7.15 0.74 -26.47
N TYR A 57 6.06 1.33 -25.94
CA TYR A 57 5.81 2.77 -25.89
C TYR A 57 5.79 3.45 -27.27
N SER A 58 5.66 2.69 -28.36
CA SER A 58 5.53 3.18 -29.73
C SER A 58 4.14 2.95 -30.32
N MET A 59 3.36 2.06 -29.71
CA MET A 59 1.97 1.74 -30.02
C MET A 59 1.28 1.14 -28.80
N LEU A 60 -0.02 0.83 -28.91
CA LEU A 60 -0.79 0.13 -27.88
C LEU A 60 -1.32 -1.21 -28.42
N SER A 61 -0.92 -2.33 -27.80
CA SER A 61 -1.37 -3.68 -28.12
C SER A 61 -2.72 -4.02 -27.48
N ASN A 62 -3.76 -3.24 -27.76
CA ASN A 62 -5.04 -3.25 -27.05
C ASN A 62 -5.84 -4.56 -27.15
N SER A 63 -5.58 -5.44 -28.13
CA SER A 63 -6.36 -6.67 -28.31
C SER A 63 -6.08 -7.68 -27.20
N HIS A 64 -5.02 -8.47 -27.35
CA HIS A 64 -4.65 -9.56 -26.43
C HIS A 64 -3.94 -9.10 -25.15
N GLU A 65 -3.38 -7.90 -25.14
CA GLU A 65 -2.76 -7.23 -23.98
C GLU A 65 -3.67 -6.15 -23.37
N GLY A 66 -4.94 -6.13 -23.74
CA GLY A 66 -5.92 -5.16 -23.24
C GLY A 66 -7.29 -5.83 -23.10
N TYR A 67 -8.10 -5.80 -24.17
CA TYR A 67 -9.52 -6.11 -24.08
C TYR A 67 -9.88 -7.56 -23.81
N LEU A 68 -9.06 -8.55 -24.22
CA LEU A 68 -9.39 -9.98 -24.02
C LEU A 68 -9.50 -10.38 -22.54
N ALA A 69 -8.82 -9.69 -21.64
CA ALA A 69 -8.93 -9.96 -20.21
C ALA A 69 -10.33 -9.67 -19.64
N SER A 70 -11.11 -8.82 -20.32
CA SER A 70 -12.39 -8.32 -19.79
C SER A 70 -13.40 -9.42 -19.50
N GLU A 71 -13.52 -10.42 -20.37
CA GLU A 71 -14.46 -11.53 -20.19
C GLU A 71 -14.10 -12.38 -18.96
N PHE A 72 -12.83 -12.77 -18.83
CA PHE A 72 -12.35 -13.53 -17.68
C PHE A 72 -12.58 -12.81 -16.37
N LEU A 73 -12.25 -11.52 -16.30
CA LEU A 73 -12.37 -10.71 -15.10
C LEU A 73 -13.82 -10.42 -14.75
N ASN A 74 -14.65 -10.06 -15.72
CA ASN A 74 -16.08 -9.77 -15.49
C ASN A 74 -16.86 -11.01 -15.04
N LYS A 75 -16.53 -12.22 -15.54
CA LYS A 75 -17.12 -13.50 -15.04
C LYS A 75 -16.82 -13.72 -13.55
N ARG A 76 -15.74 -13.15 -13.02
CA ARG A 76 -15.35 -13.17 -11.59
C ARG A 76 -15.89 -11.98 -10.81
N GLY A 77 -16.73 -11.15 -11.42
CA GLY A 77 -17.25 -9.94 -10.79
C GLY A 77 -16.24 -8.80 -10.67
N ILE A 78 -15.08 -8.90 -11.34
CA ILE A 78 -14.01 -7.88 -11.29
C ILE A 78 -14.27 -6.84 -12.36
N ALA A 79 -14.39 -5.57 -11.99
CA ALA A 79 -14.46 -4.47 -12.94
C ALA A 79 -13.11 -4.27 -13.63
N TYR A 80 -13.12 -4.05 -14.95
CA TYR A 80 -11.90 -3.92 -15.73
C TYR A 80 -11.89 -2.64 -16.55
N PHE A 81 -10.74 -1.93 -16.55
CA PHE A 81 -10.60 -0.62 -17.15
C PHE A 81 -9.31 -0.57 -17.96
N VAL A 82 -9.39 -0.50 -19.28
CA VAL A 82 -8.20 -0.43 -20.13
C VAL A 82 -7.88 1.02 -20.44
N VAL A 83 -6.71 1.48 -19.98
CA VAL A 83 -6.23 2.83 -20.27
C VAL A 83 -5.44 2.83 -21.57
N ASN A 84 -6.03 3.48 -22.58
CA ASN A 84 -5.36 3.83 -23.83
C ASN A 84 -4.57 5.12 -23.58
N TYR A 85 -3.39 4.96 -22.97
CA TYR A 85 -2.53 6.07 -22.59
C TYR A 85 -1.83 6.71 -23.81
N ARG A 86 -1.49 7.97 -23.70
CA ARG A 86 -0.68 8.66 -24.71
C ARG A 86 0.76 8.16 -24.67
N LEU A 87 1.34 7.97 -25.84
CA LEU A 87 2.74 7.54 -25.95
C LEU A 87 3.68 8.62 -25.40
N PRO A 88 4.76 8.24 -24.71
CA PRO A 88 5.61 9.19 -24.03
C PRO A 88 6.45 10.07 -24.95
N HIS A 89 6.91 9.55 -26.09
CA HIS A 89 7.85 10.28 -26.98
C HIS A 89 9.03 10.90 -26.20
N GLY A 90 9.53 10.18 -25.18
CA GLY A 90 10.59 10.65 -24.29
C GLY A 90 10.12 11.39 -23.03
N ASP A 91 8.86 11.79 -22.96
CA ASP A 91 8.25 12.38 -21.75
C ASP A 91 7.40 11.34 -21.01
N ARG A 92 8.01 10.65 -20.07
CA ARG A 92 7.39 9.63 -19.23
C ARG A 92 6.23 10.14 -18.35
N THR A 93 6.17 11.46 -18.09
CA THR A 93 5.10 12.02 -17.24
C THR A 93 3.73 11.93 -17.92
N ILE A 94 3.71 11.87 -19.25
CA ILE A 94 2.48 11.77 -20.06
C ILE A 94 1.74 10.44 -19.76
N PRO A 95 2.30 9.24 -20.06
CA PRO A 95 1.61 7.99 -19.79
C PRO A 95 1.40 7.73 -18.30
N MET A 96 2.32 8.16 -17.43
CA MET A 96 2.15 8.07 -15.98
C MET A 96 0.92 8.86 -15.53
N GLY A 97 0.77 10.10 -15.98
CA GLY A 97 -0.38 10.96 -15.65
C GLY A 97 -1.71 10.38 -16.13
N ASP A 98 -1.74 9.81 -17.35
CA ASP A 98 -2.95 9.19 -17.89
C ASP A 98 -3.40 7.98 -17.07
N VAL A 99 -2.48 7.09 -16.70
CA VAL A 99 -2.78 5.90 -15.88
C VAL A 99 -3.19 6.30 -14.44
N GLN A 100 -2.49 7.25 -13.83
CA GLN A 100 -2.85 7.78 -12.50
C GLN A 100 -4.24 8.41 -12.50
N LYS A 101 -4.60 9.14 -13.57
CA LYS A 101 -5.94 9.71 -13.74
C LYS A 101 -6.99 8.62 -13.87
N GLY A 102 -6.69 7.55 -14.62
CA GLY A 102 -7.57 6.38 -14.73
C GLY A 102 -7.84 5.74 -13.35
N ILE A 103 -6.81 5.47 -12.56
CA ILE A 103 -6.96 4.93 -11.19
C ILE A 103 -7.80 5.86 -10.31
N ARG A 104 -7.58 7.18 -10.38
CA ARG A 104 -8.35 8.16 -9.61
C ARG A 104 -9.82 8.12 -9.98
N ILE A 105 -10.16 8.11 -11.27
CA ILE A 105 -11.56 8.03 -11.74
C ILE A 105 -12.22 6.74 -11.24
N VAL A 106 -11.53 5.60 -11.29
CA VAL A 106 -12.05 4.32 -10.77
C VAL A 106 -12.35 4.42 -9.28
N ARG A 107 -11.47 5.00 -8.49
CA ARG A 107 -11.66 5.19 -7.05
C ARG A 107 -12.78 6.18 -6.72
N ASP A 108 -12.84 7.29 -7.42
CA ASP A 108 -13.87 8.34 -7.23
C ASP A 108 -15.27 7.82 -7.62
N SER A 109 -15.35 6.90 -8.60
CA SER A 109 -16.59 6.28 -9.06
C SER A 109 -16.94 4.97 -8.34
N SER A 110 -16.17 4.57 -7.35
CA SER A 110 -16.23 3.26 -6.69
C SER A 110 -17.63 2.91 -6.16
N SER A 111 -18.30 3.86 -5.50
CA SER A 111 -19.65 3.66 -4.97
C SER A 111 -20.72 3.43 -6.06
N VAL A 112 -20.57 4.07 -7.23
CA VAL A 112 -21.49 3.93 -8.37
C VAL A 112 -21.27 2.61 -9.11
N TRP A 113 -20.02 2.11 -9.12
CA TRP A 113 -19.64 0.90 -9.86
C TRP A 113 -19.55 -0.36 -9.01
N GLY A 114 -19.88 -0.26 -7.72
CA GLY A 114 -19.82 -1.38 -6.78
C GLY A 114 -18.38 -1.87 -6.52
N ILE A 115 -17.42 -0.94 -6.52
CA ILE A 115 -15.99 -1.20 -6.32
C ILE A 115 -15.60 -0.76 -4.90
N HIS A 116 -14.74 -1.53 -4.24
CA HIS A 116 -14.06 -1.08 -3.05
C HIS A 116 -12.91 -0.12 -3.43
N PRO A 117 -12.91 1.14 -3.00
CA PRO A 117 -11.94 2.14 -3.49
C PRO A 117 -10.48 1.82 -3.16
N ARG A 118 -10.24 0.84 -2.28
CA ARG A 118 -8.92 0.33 -1.89
C ARG A 118 -8.73 -1.14 -2.25
N ASP A 119 -9.34 -1.56 -3.36
CA ASP A 119 -9.08 -2.84 -4.02
C ASP A 119 -9.03 -2.64 -5.54
N VAL A 120 -8.27 -1.64 -5.95
CA VAL A 120 -8.04 -1.27 -7.35
C VAL A 120 -6.61 -1.64 -7.71
N GLY A 121 -6.47 -2.77 -8.40
CA GLY A 121 -5.19 -3.26 -8.92
C GLY A 121 -4.83 -2.64 -10.26
N ILE A 122 -3.60 -2.92 -10.69
CA ILE A 122 -3.09 -2.59 -12.03
C ILE A 122 -2.61 -3.86 -12.73
N MET A 123 -2.89 -4.00 -14.02
CA MET A 123 -2.40 -5.11 -14.84
C MET A 123 -1.71 -4.55 -16.08
N GLY A 124 -0.43 -4.86 -16.26
CA GLY A 124 0.35 -4.34 -17.36
C GLY A 124 1.11 -5.40 -18.13
N PHE A 125 1.29 -5.16 -19.44
CA PHE A 125 1.89 -6.09 -20.37
C PHE A 125 3.14 -5.46 -21.01
N SER A 126 4.27 -6.17 -21.05
CA SER A 126 5.49 -5.69 -21.73
C SER A 126 5.92 -4.30 -21.26
N ALA A 127 5.97 -3.30 -22.14
CA ALA A 127 6.18 -1.89 -21.79
C ALA A 127 5.06 -1.35 -20.86
N GLY A 128 3.81 -1.78 -21.05
CA GLY A 128 2.72 -1.50 -20.10
C GLY A 128 2.93 -2.15 -18.73
N GLY A 129 3.62 -3.30 -18.69
CA GLY A 129 4.09 -3.92 -17.43
C GLY A 129 5.14 -3.06 -16.73
N HIS A 130 6.03 -2.42 -17.49
CA HIS A 130 6.92 -1.41 -16.94
C HIS A 130 6.13 -0.23 -16.37
N LEU A 131 5.22 0.35 -17.13
CA LEU A 131 4.40 1.48 -16.66
C LEU A 131 3.59 1.10 -15.42
N ALA A 132 3.01 -0.10 -15.36
CA ALA A 132 2.31 -0.61 -14.19
C ALA A 132 3.24 -0.73 -12.96
N SER A 133 4.47 -1.20 -13.15
CA SER A 133 5.47 -1.28 -12.07
C SER A 133 5.96 0.11 -11.64
N VAL A 134 6.08 1.09 -12.56
CA VAL A 134 6.37 2.50 -12.24
C VAL A 134 5.25 3.08 -11.38
N ILE A 135 3.99 2.92 -11.78
CA ILE A 135 2.84 3.40 -11.00
C ILE A 135 2.81 2.75 -9.60
N SER A 136 3.16 1.46 -9.50
CA SER A 136 3.20 0.73 -8.23
C SER A 136 4.31 1.21 -7.28
N THR A 137 5.43 1.72 -7.81
CA THR A 137 6.62 2.07 -7.03
C THR A 137 6.83 3.58 -6.84
N HIS A 138 6.32 4.43 -7.75
CA HIS A 138 6.59 5.88 -7.76
C HIS A 138 5.37 6.74 -7.42
N SER A 139 4.15 6.17 -7.41
CA SER A 139 2.95 6.97 -7.15
C SER A 139 2.73 7.23 -5.67
N GLU A 140 2.10 8.37 -5.36
CA GLU A 140 1.53 8.67 -4.06
C GLU A 140 0.36 7.71 -3.74
N TYR A 141 0.03 7.60 -2.46
CA TYR A 141 -0.94 6.62 -1.93
C TYR A 141 -2.29 6.64 -2.65
N GLU A 142 -2.81 7.82 -3.00
CA GLU A 142 -4.14 7.99 -3.59
C GLU A 142 -4.27 7.36 -4.98
N VAL A 143 -3.18 7.26 -5.73
CA VAL A 143 -3.16 6.71 -7.09
C VAL A 143 -2.22 5.50 -7.24
N ARG A 144 -1.60 5.05 -6.14
CA ARG A 144 -0.86 3.79 -6.11
C ARG A 144 -1.87 2.63 -6.12
N PRO A 145 -1.72 1.62 -7.00
CA PRO A 145 -2.61 0.46 -7.02
C PRO A 145 -2.49 -0.35 -5.72
N ASP A 146 -3.52 -1.14 -5.40
CA ASP A 146 -3.54 -1.97 -4.20
C ASP A 146 -2.87 -3.35 -4.43
N PHE A 147 -2.73 -3.76 -5.71
CA PHE A 147 -1.94 -4.91 -6.17
C PHE A 147 -1.55 -4.74 -7.63
N SER A 148 -0.60 -5.57 -8.13
CA SER A 148 -0.18 -5.54 -9.53
C SER A 148 -0.09 -6.93 -10.15
N ILE A 149 -0.45 -7.04 -11.45
CA ILE A 149 -0.28 -8.23 -12.29
C ILE A 149 0.57 -7.80 -13.49
N LEU A 150 1.75 -8.37 -13.62
CA LEU A 150 2.77 -7.95 -14.58
C LEU A 150 3.07 -9.09 -15.56
N PHE A 151 2.63 -8.95 -16.79
CA PHE A 151 2.88 -9.92 -17.87
C PHE A 151 4.17 -9.58 -18.60
N TYR A 152 5.12 -10.50 -18.61
CA TYR A 152 6.44 -10.37 -19.27
C TYR A 152 6.96 -8.94 -19.25
N PRO A 153 6.99 -8.32 -18.04
CA PRO A 153 7.18 -6.88 -17.92
C PRO A 153 8.60 -6.49 -18.33
N VAL A 154 8.74 -5.41 -19.08
CA VAL A 154 9.96 -4.62 -19.03
C VAL A 154 10.10 -4.09 -17.62
N ILE A 155 11.28 -4.20 -17.02
CA ILE A 155 11.59 -3.75 -15.65
C ILE A 155 12.83 -2.89 -15.63
N SER A 156 13.93 -3.37 -16.22
CA SER A 156 15.15 -2.60 -16.35
C SER A 156 15.03 -1.59 -17.50
N MET A 157 15.48 -0.36 -17.24
CA MET A 157 15.65 0.68 -18.26
C MET A 157 17.08 0.70 -18.84
N ASP A 158 17.90 -0.29 -18.51
CA ASP A 158 19.20 -0.50 -19.15
C ASP A 158 18.99 -1.26 -20.49
N GLU A 159 19.18 -0.56 -21.60
CA GLU A 159 18.98 -1.11 -22.97
C GLU A 159 19.88 -2.31 -23.31
N ARG A 160 20.92 -2.56 -22.52
CA ARG A 160 21.86 -3.69 -22.73
C ARG A 160 21.25 -5.03 -22.26
N VAL A 161 20.28 -4.98 -21.37
CA VAL A 161 19.69 -6.16 -20.70
C VAL A 161 18.17 -6.20 -20.79
N SER A 162 17.55 -5.24 -21.48
CA SER A 162 16.10 -5.11 -21.60
C SER A 162 15.69 -4.67 -23.01
N HIS A 163 14.39 -4.44 -23.23
CA HIS A 163 13.87 -4.01 -24.53
C HIS A 163 14.30 -2.57 -24.84
N LYS A 164 15.29 -2.43 -25.72
CA LYS A 164 15.94 -1.17 -26.08
C LYS A 164 14.95 -0.04 -26.42
N TYR A 165 13.97 -0.33 -27.29
CA TYR A 165 13.03 0.72 -27.72
C TYR A 165 12.09 1.17 -26.61
N SER A 166 11.72 0.30 -25.67
CA SER A 166 10.99 0.73 -24.48
C SER A 166 11.80 1.71 -23.63
N CYS A 167 13.11 1.47 -23.46
CA CYS A 167 13.99 2.36 -22.72
C CYS A 167 14.07 3.74 -23.39
N ILE A 168 14.33 3.77 -24.71
CA ILE A 168 14.45 5.01 -25.51
C ILE A 168 13.13 5.79 -25.49
N ASN A 169 12.01 5.13 -25.79
CA ASN A 169 10.72 5.80 -25.92
C ASN A 169 10.22 6.37 -24.59
N PHE A 170 10.51 5.70 -23.48
CA PHE A 170 10.08 6.13 -22.15
C PHE A 170 10.97 7.23 -21.58
N LEU A 171 12.31 7.08 -21.66
CA LEU A 171 13.26 7.99 -21.06
C LEU A 171 13.69 9.15 -21.99
N GLY A 172 13.57 8.97 -23.31
CA GLY A 172 14.08 9.95 -24.26
C GLY A 172 15.58 10.20 -24.09
N GLU A 173 16.00 11.44 -24.06
CA GLU A 173 17.41 11.83 -23.83
C GLU A 173 17.93 11.41 -22.45
N ASP A 174 17.05 11.26 -21.46
CA ASP A 174 17.40 10.82 -20.11
C ASP A 174 17.91 9.37 -20.06
N GLN A 175 17.75 8.58 -21.11
CA GLN A 175 18.35 7.23 -21.20
C GLN A 175 19.90 7.26 -21.10
N LYS A 176 20.53 8.40 -21.40
CA LYS A 176 21.98 8.62 -21.26
C LYS A 176 22.39 8.95 -19.82
N ASN A 177 21.44 9.26 -18.95
CA ASN A 177 21.66 9.57 -17.56
C ASN A 177 21.55 8.29 -16.70
N PRO A 178 22.66 7.78 -16.12
CA PRO A 178 22.63 6.55 -15.32
C PRO A 178 21.68 6.62 -14.11
N GLU A 179 21.49 7.79 -13.52
CA GLU A 179 20.58 7.97 -12.39
C GLU A 179 19.13 7.82 -12.83
N MET A 180 18.75 8.35 -13.99
CA MET A 180 17.40 8.19 -14.54
C MET A 180 17.13 6.74 -14.94
N VAL A 181 18.11 6.09 -15.57
CA VAL A 181 18.04 4.64 -15.86
C VAL A 181 17.86 3.85 -14.57
N ARG A 182 18.64 4.14 -13.53
CA ARG A 182 18.53 3.49 -12.23
C ARG A 182 17.17 3.75 -11.58
N GLN A 183 16.69 4.99 -11.57
CA GLN A 183 15.43 5.40 -10.95
C GLN A 183 14.22 4.70 -11.57
N PHE A 184 14.16 4.62 -12.91
CA PHE A 184 13.05 4.01 -13.62
C PHE A 184 13.26 2.52 -13.94
N SER A 185 14.38 1.93 -13.56
CA SER A 185 14.53 0.48 -13.40
C SER A 185 13.84 0.07 -12.10
N THR A 186 12.59 -0.37 -12.20
CA THR A 186 11.64 -0.40 -11.07
C THR A 186 12.00 -1.37 -9.95
N GLN A 187 12.86 -2.37 -10.21
CA GLN A 187 13.46 -3.20 -9.16
C GLN A 187 14.25 -2.37 -8.12
N ASN A 188 14.79 -1.20 -8.51
CA ASN A 188 15.52 -0.31 -7.61
C ASN A 188 14.59 0.61 -6.79
N ALA A 189 13.31 0.68 -7.17
CA ALA A 189 12.32 1.56 -6.55
C ALA A 189 11.33 0.81 -5.64
N VAL A 190 11.49 -0.51 -5.49
CA VAL A 190 10.67 -1.31 -4.57
C VAL A 190 10.89 -0.84 -3.14
N ARG A 191 9.78 -0.60 -2.42
CA ARG A 191 9.78 -0.14 -1.03
C ARG A 191 9.04 -1.13 -0.15
N ARG A 192 9.68 -1.47 0.97
CA ARG A 192 9.12 -2.37 1.97
C ARG A 192 7.76 -1.85 2.47
N HIS A 193 6.75 -2.70 2.54
CA HIS A 193 5.34 -2.46 2.91
C HIS A 193 4.57 -1.47 2.03
N LEU A 194 5.22 -0.65 1.23
CA LEU A 194 4.58 0.38 0.40
C LEU A 194 4.35 -0.06 -1.04
N THR A 195 5.29 -0.81 -1.64
CA THR A 195 5.06 -1.41 -2.95
C THR A 195 4.05 -2.54 -2.81
N PRO A 196 2.93 -2.51 -3.56
CA PRO A 196 1.84 -3.46 -3.39
C PRO A 196 2.23 -4.89 -3.78
N PRO A 197 1.48 -5.91 -3.31
CA PRO A 197 1.64 -7.29 -3.75
C PRO A 197 1.67 -7.41 -5.27
N ALA A 198 2.53 -8.31 -5.79
CA ALA A 198 2.70 -8.47 -7.23
C ALA A 198 2.58 -9.92 -7.68
N LEU A 199 1.91 -10.14 -8.82
CA LEU A 199 1.95 -11.35 -9.60
C LEU A 199 2.74 -11.08 -10.88
N ILE A 200 3.80 -11.86 -11.14
CA ILE A 200 4.61 -11.76 -12.35
C ILE A 200 4.38 -13.01 -13.19
N ILE A 201 4.12 -12.83 -14.47
CA ILE A 201 3.81 -13.90 -15.42
C ILE A 201 4.73 -13.75 -16.63
N THR A 202 5.48 -14.80 -16.98
CA THR A 202 6.46 -14.74 -18.08
C THR A 202 6.69 -16.12 -18.70
N ALA A 203 7.38 -16.16 -19.82
CA ALA A 203 7.83 -17.38 -20.47
C ALA A 203 9.37 -17.49 -20.48
N SER A 204 9.89 -18.71 -20.35
CA SER A 204 11.34 -18.97 -20.33
C SER A 204 12.04 -18.64 -21.65
N ASP A 205 11.32 -18.71 -22.74
CA ASP A 205 11.82 -18.50 -24.11
C ASP A 205 11.60 -17.08 -24.65
N ASP A 206 11.14 -16.14 -23.80
CA ASP A 206 11.00 -14.73 -24.17
C ASP A 206 12.35 -14.11 -24.51
N ARG A 207 12.55 -13.82 -25.81
CA ARG A 207 13.78 -13.23 -26.34
C ARG A 207 13.73 -11.71 -26.43
N LEU A 208 12.53 -11.14 -26.41
CA LEU A 208 12.33 -9.69 -26.55
C LEU A 208 12.54 -8.98 -25.20
N VAL A 209 12.00 -9.56 -24.14
CA VAL A 209 12.14 -9.09 -22.76
C VAL A 209 12.60 -10.25 -21.89
N PRO A 210 13.91 -10.56 -21.86
CA PRO A 210 14.42 -11.69 -21.09
C PRO A 210 14.00 -11.59 -19.62
N PHE A 211 13.26 -12.61 -19.15
CA PHE A 211 12.68 -12.57 -17.80
C PHE A 211 13.73 -12.52 -16.68
N VAL A 212 14.92 -13.10 -16.94
CA VAL A 212 16.02 -13.16 -15.95
C VAL A 212 16.50 -11.76 -15.58
N THR A 213 16.59 -10.85 -16.55
CA THR A 213 17.06 -9.47 -16.34
C THR A 213 15.94 -8.46 -16.11
N ASN A 214 14.69 -8.92 -16.13
CA ASN A 214 13.49 -8.08 -15.93
C ASN A 214 12.61 -8.66 -14.82
N GLY A 215 11.65 -9.51 -15.10
CA GLY A 215 10.68 -10.01 -14.13
C GLY A 215 11.32 -10.64 -12.88
N LEU A 216 12.40 -11.42 -13.05
CA LEU A 216 13.12 -12.04 -11.95
C LEU A 216 13.83 -11.00 -11.06
N GLU A 217 14.39 -9.93 -11.62
CA GLU A 217 15.00 -8.87 -10.83
C GLU A 217 13.95 -8.11 -9.99
N TYR A 218 12.75 -7.88 -10.54
CA TYR A 218 11.66 -7.30 -9.76
C TYR A 218 11.19 -8.26 -8.65
N TYR A 219 11.04 -9.55 -8.96
CA TYR A 219 10.72 -10.57 -7.95
C TYR A 219 11.74 -10.58 -6.80
N LYS A 220 13.04 -10.59 -7.12
CA LYS A 220 14.12 -10.54 -6.12
C LYS A 220 14.02 -9.28 -5.26
N ALA A 221 13.79 -8.12 -5.87
CA ALA A 221 13.65 -6.86 -5.14
C ALA A 221 12.45 -6.88 -4.19
N MET A 222 11.30 -7.37 -4.64
CA MET A 222 10.10 -7.55 -3.82
C MET A 222 10.37 -8.49 -2.63
N ARG A 223 10.99 -9.65 -2.88
CA ARG A 223 11.31 -10.63 -1.82
C ARG A 223 12.34 -10.08 -0.82
N ASN A 224 13.37 -9.39 -1.30
CA ASN A 224 14.38 -8.76 -0.44
C ASN A 224 13.79 -7.63 0.42
N ALA A 225 12.78 -6.93 -0.10
CA ALA A 225 12.03 -5.95 0.67
C ALA A 225 11.03 -6.60 1.65
N GLY A 226 10.86 -7.93 1.64
CA GLY A 226 9.86 -8.63 2.45
C GLY A 226 8.42 -8.43 1.97
N ASN A 227 8.22 -7.94 0.75
CA ASN A 227 6.91 -7.76 0.14
C ASN A 227 6.42 -9.07 -0.49
N GLU A 228 5.12 -9.21 -0.58
CA GLU A 228 4.49 -10.35 -1.23
C GLU A 228 4.67 -10.28 -2.75
N CYS A 229 5.19 -11.36 -3.33
CA CYS A 229 5.37 -11.49 -4.77
C CYS A 229 5.30 -12.96 -5.19
N THR A 230 4.45 -13.24 -6.18
CA THR A 230 4.33 -14.54 -6.83
C THR A 230 4.87 -14.43 -8.26
N MET A 231 5.56 -15.45 -8.75
CA MET A 231 6.07 -15.48 -10.12
C MET A 231 5.79 -16.82 -10.77
N TYR A 232 5.13 -16.80 -11.94
CA TYR A 232 4.93 -17.93 -12.80
C TYR A 232 5.81 -17.81 -14.06
N VAL A 233 6.62 -18.83 -14.32
CA VAL A 233 7.49 -18.90 -15.50
C VAL A 233 7.03 -20.09 -16.32
N TYR A 234 6.35 -19.85 -17.44
CA TYR A 234 5.93 -20.92 -18.34
C TYR A 234 7.10 -21.38 -19.22
N PRO A 235 7.18 -22.68 -19.54
CA PRO A 235 8.31 -23.22 -20.30
C PRO A 235 8.51 -22.58 -21.68
N THR A 236 7.39 -22.28 -22.37
CA THR A 236 7.38 -21.66 -23.71
C THR A 236 6.20 -20.71 -23.83
N GLY A 237 6.29 -19.75 -24.74
CA GLY A 237 5.23 -18.76 -25.01
C GLY A 237 5.76 -17.54 -25.73
N ASP A 238 7.09 -17.39 -25.78
CA ASP A 238 7.76 -16.20 -26.30
C ASP A 238 7.20 -14.92 -25.65
N HIS A 239 7.21 -13.80 -26.34
CA HIS A 239 6.70 -12.52 -25.88
C HIS A 239 5.30 -12.25 -26.40
N GLY A 240 4.43 -11.55 -25.62
CA GLY A 240 3.18 -11.02 -26.13
C GLY A 240 2.00 -12.01 -26.16
N PHE A 241 2.02 -13.08 -25.36
CA PHE A 241 0.89 -14.03 -25.34
C PHE A 241 -0.36 -13.46 -24.67
N GLY A 242 -0.23 -12.57 -23.69
CA GLY A 242 -1.35 -11.92 -22.97
C GLY A 242 -2.46 -12.89 -22.58
N PHE A 243 -3.70 -12.53 -22.89
CA PHE A 243 -4.88 -13.39 -22.74
C PHE A 243 -5.24 -14.14 -24.03
N GLY A 244 -4.27 -14.32 -24.95
CA GLY A 244 -4.50 -15.00 -26.22
C GLY A 244 -4.82 -16.48 -26.07
N HIS A 245 -5.91 -16.96 -26.69
CA HIS A 245 -6.29 -18.38 -26.69
C HIS A 245 -5.29 -19.28 -27.41
N TRP A 246 -4.41 -18.72 -28.21
CA TRP A 246 -3.31 -19.44 -28.89
C TRP A 246 -2.16 -19.79 -27.96
N PHE A 247 -2.09 -19.20 -26.75
CA PHE A 247 -1.07 -19.52 -25.78
C PHE A 247 -1.25 -20.95 -25.27
N LYS A 248 -0.22 -21.78 -25.42
CA LYS A 248 -0.28 -23.21 -25.11
C LYS A 248 -0.78 -23.50 -23.68
N TYR A 249 -0.49 -22.62 -22.73
CA TYR A 249 -0.84 -22.77 -21.32
C TYR A 249 -1.98 -21.83 -20.90
N HIS A 250 -2.83 -21.43 -21.86
CA HIS A 250 -3.92 -20.48 -21.60
C HIS A 250 -4.81 -20.88 -20.42
N ASP A 251 -5.30 -22.12 -20.37
CA ASP A 251 -6.22 -22.58 -19.32
C ASP A 251 -5.53 -22.63 -17.95
N GLN A 252 -4.25 -23.04 -17.92
CA GLN A 252 -3.44 -23.00 -16.71
C GLN A 252 -3.23 -21.55 -16.25
N LEU A 253 -2.90 -20.65 -17.17
CA LEU A 253 -2.74 -19.22 -16.88
C LEU A 253 -4.01 -18.62 -16.25
N MET A 254 -5.19 -18.93 -16.81
CA MET A 254 -6.47 -18.47 -16.24
C MET A 254 -6.69 -19.01 -14.83
N THR A 255 -6.32 -20.28 -14.60
CA THR A 255 -6.41 -20.92 -13.28
C THR A 255 -5.44 -20.24 -12.28
N ASP A 256 -4.19 -20.03 -12.69
CA ASP A 256 -3.15 -19.44 -11.83
C ASP A 256 -3.48 -18.00 -11.43
N ILE A 257 -3.95 -17.19 -12.39
CA ILE A 257 -4.43 -15.81 -12.11
C ILE A 257 -5.66 -15.85 -11.19
N GLY A 258 -6.62 -16.75 -11.50
CA GLY A 258 -7.83 -16.89 -10.69
C GLY A 258 -7.51 -17.23 -9.24
N ASN A 259 -6.68 -18.23 -9.01
CA ASN A 259 -6.25 -18.64 -7.67
C ASN A 259 -5.51 -17.51 -6.93
N TRP A 260 -4.64 -16.77 -7.63
CA TRP A 260 -3.95 -15.65 -7.03
C TRP A 260 -4.92 -14.54 -6.61
N LEU A 261 -5.89 -14.19 -7.45
CA LEU A 261 -6.91 -13.19 -7.14
C LEU A 261 -7.81 -13.63 -5.97
N ASP A 262 -8.17 -14.91 -5.89
CA ASP A 262 -9.00 -15.47 -4.81
C ASP A 262 -8.28 -15.48 -3.46
N ASN A 263 -6.94 -15.61 -3.46
CA ASN A 263 -6.10 -15.50 -2.26
C ASN A 263 -5.88 -14.04 -1.81
N HIS A 264 -6.34 -13.06 -2.59
CA HIS A 264 -6.29 -11.63 -2.27
C HIS A 264 -7.73 -11.06 -2.23
N PRO A 265 -8.56 -11.47 -1.25
CA PRO A 265 -9.94 -11.01 -1.17
C PRO A 265 -10.00 -9.50 -0.89
N SER A 266 -11.05 -8.86 -1.41
CA SER A 266 -11.34 -7.46 -1.08
C SER A 266 -11.56 -7.29 0.42
N PRO A 267 -11.10 -6.17 1.03
CA PRO A 267 -11.56 -5.79 2.36
C PRO A 267 -13.09 -5.67 2.40
N ALA A 268 -13.70 -5.89 3.56
CA ALA A 268 -15.13 -5.60 3.70
C ALA A 268 -15.38 -4.09 3.43
N PRO A 269 -16.52 -3.71 2.82
CA PRO A 269 -16.77 -2.31 2.47
C PRO A 269 -16.71 -1.34 3.63
N ASP A 270 -17.03 -1.82 4.83
CA ASP A 270 -17.04 -1.10 6.11
C ASP A 270 -15.93 -1.55 7.07
N ALA A 271 -14.91 -2.25 6.56
CA ALA A 271 -13.78 -2.71 7.37
C ALA A 271 -13.10 -1.56 8.10
N ILE A 272 -12.89 -1.74 9.40
CA ILE A 272 -12.19 -0.79 10.26
C ILE A 272 -10.72 -0.71 9.83
N ARG A 273 -10.27 0.46 9.39
CA ARG A 273 -8.92 0.70 8.92
C ARG A 273 -7.96 0.88 10.07
N VAL A 274 -6.98 0.00 10.19
CA VAL A 274 -5.97 0.02 11.26
C VAL A 274 -4.61 0.33 10.69
N ALA A 275 -4.03 1.47 11.05
CA ALA A 275 -2.66 1.85 10.69
C ALA A 275 -1.69 1.44 11.81
N CYS A 276 -0.75 0.54 11.52
CA CYS A 276 0.36 0.22 12.41
C CYS A 276 1.55 1.12 12.08
N ILE A 277 1.74 2.16 12.87
CA ILE A 277 2.78 3.20 12.71
C ILE A 277 3.92 2.89 13.67
N GLY A 278 5.17 2.83 13.20
CA GLY A 278 6.27 2.53 14.10
C GLY A 278 7.64 2.40 13.44
N ASN A 279 8.57 1.90 14.24
CA ASN A 279 9.96 1.68 13.87
C ASN A 279 10.22 0.24 13.37
N SER A 280 11.46 -0.27 13.55
CA SER A 280 11.88 -1.61 13.13
C SER A 280 11.02 -2.75 13.71
N ILE A 281 10.44 -2.58 14.88
CA ILE A 281 9.56 -3.59 15.49
C ILE A 281 8.24 -3.70 14.72
N THR A 282 7.68 -2.58 14.28
CA THR A 282 6.48 -2.56 13.41
C THR A 282 6.82 -2.99 11.99
N ASP A 283 7.96 -2.55 11.48
CA ASP A 283 8.52 -2.98 10.18
C ASP A 283 8.74 -4.51 10.13
N GLY A 284 9.01 -5.16 11.28
CA GLY A 284 9.26 -6.60 11.38
C GLY A 284 10.72 -6.96 11.12
N HIS A 285 11.66 -6.17 11.67
CA HIS A 285 13.09 -6.47 11.58
C HIS A 285 13.41 -7.88 12.10
N GLY A 286 14.17 -8.64 11.33
CA GLY A 286 14.55 -10.02 11.66
C GLY A 286 13.48 -11.07 11.37
N ILE A 287 12.23 -10.68 11.11
CA ILE A 287 11.14 -11.60 10.75
C ILE A 287 11.17 -11.89 9.26
N ASP A 288 11.30 -13.16 8.89
CA ASP A 288 11.18 -13.55 7.49
C ASP A 288 9.76 -13.30 6.99
N MET A 289 9.66 -12.75 5.76
CA MET A 289 8.37 -12.38 5.17
C MET A 289 7.48 -11.58 6.14
N ALA A 290 8.00 -10.45 6.65
CA ALA A 290 7.27 -9.62 7.62
C ALA A 290 5.90 -9.14 7.11
N SER A 291 5.68 -9.07 5.79
CA SER A 291 4.36 -8.84 5.18
C SER A 291 3.33 -9.93 5.49
N GLN A 292 3.77 -11.12 5.91
CA GLN A 292 2.92 -12.26 6.27
C GLN A 292 3.06 -12.66 7.74
N HIS A 293 4.25 -12.47 8.35
CA HIS A 293 4.60 -12.99 9.67
C HIS A 293 4.90 -11.90 10.70
N GLY A 294 5.01 -10.62 10.31
CA GLY A 294 5.14 -9.50 11.24
C GLY A 294 3.85 -9.29 12.06
N TYR A 295 3.96 -8.61 13.22
CA TYR A 295 2.77 -8.45 14.07
C TYR A 295 1.58 -7.76 13.37
N PRO A 296 1.74 -6.82 12.43
CA PRO A 296 0.60 -6.24 11.72
C PRO A 296 -0.15 -7.25 10.84
N ALA A 297 0.59 -8.16 10.18
CA ALA A 297 -0.02 -9.22 9.38
C ALA A 297 -0.73 -10.27 10.26
N LEU A 298 -0.11 -10.67 11.37
CA LEU A 298 -0.74 -11.56 12.34
C LEU A 298 -1.96 -10.92 13.00
N LEU A 299 -1.92 -9.61 13.22
CA LEU A 299 -3.07 -8.85 13.72
C LEU A 299 -4.22 -8.87 12.71
N GLN A 300 -3.94 -8.69 11.41
CA GLN A 300 -4.96 -8.83 10.35
C GLN A 300 -5.62 -10.21 10.39
N GLN A 301 -4.80 -11.28 10.51
CA GLN A 301 -5.34 -12.65 10.56
C GLN A 301 -6.26 -12.86 11.79
N LYS A 302 -5.91 -12.31 12.95
CA LYS A 302 -6.70 -12.43 14.19
C LYS A 302 -7.98 -11.61 14.19
N LEU A 303 -7.96 -10.45 13.55
CA LEU A 303 -9.10 -9.54 13.47
C LEU A 303 -10.08 -9.92 12.35
N GLY A 304 -9.62 -10.66 11.33
CA GLY A 304 -10.44 -11.10 10.21
C GLY A 304 -10.84 -9.96 9.26
N LYS A 305 -11.88 -10.21 8.47
CA LYS A 305 -12.34 -9.32 7.39
C LYS A 305 -12.99 -8.01 7.86
N GLU A 306 -13.42 -7.95 9.12
CA GLU A 306 -14.03 -6.75 9.72
C GLU A 306 -13.00 -5.62 9.93
N TYR A 307 -11.71 -5.92 9.77
CA TYR A 307 -10.61 -4.99 9.91
C TYR A 307 -9.73 -5.03 8.67
N TRP A 308 -9.12 -3.90 8.38
CA TRP A 308 -8.11 -3.76 7.33
C TRP A 308 -6.85 -3.15 7.91
N VAL A 309 -5.89 -4.02 8.25
CA VAL A 309 -4.64 -3.65 8.91
C VAL A 309 -3.55 -3.38 7.88
N LYS A 310 -2.88 -2.23 7.98
CA LYS A 310 -1.72 -1.87 7.14
C LYS A 310 -0.49 -1.61 8.01
N ASN A 311 0.65 -2.11 7.53
CA ASN A 311 1.96 -1.88 8.12
C ASN A 311 2.59 -0.62 7.51
N PHE A 312 2.85 0.38 8.34
CA PHE A 312 3.58 1.60 8.01
C PHE A 312 4.88 1.73 8.82
N GLY A 313 5.42 0.62 9.31
CA GLY A 313 6.68 0.58 10.03
C GLY A 313 7.87 0.91 9.14
N VAL A 314 8.85 1.64 9.69
CA VAL A 314 10.13 1.93 9.02
C VAL A 314 11.26 1.77 10.02
N SER A 315 12.20 0.87 9.74
CA SER A 315 13.32 0.56 10.63
C SER A 315 14.19 1.79 10.95
N GLY A 316 14.62 1.90 12.21
CA GLY A 316 15.54 2.95 12.68
C GLY A 316 14.89 4.30 13.00
N ARG A 317 13.59 4.50 12.77
CA ARG A 317 12.94 5.83 12.85
C ARG A 317 12.62 6.24 14.27
N THR A 318 12.68 7.54 14.48
CA THR A 318 12.40 8.23 15.75
C THR A 318 11.04 8.93 15.73
N MET A 319 10.45 9.10 16.91
CA MET A 319 9.33 10.03 17.14
C MET A 319 9.82 11.48 16.99
N LEU A 320 11.01 11.75 17.52
CA LEU A 320 11.64 13.07 17.49
C LEU A 320 11.87 13.54 16.05
N ASN A 321 11.38 14.73 15.72
CA ASN A 321 11.60 15.36 14.42
C ASN A 321 13.07 15.72 14.19
N LYS A 322 13.83 16.03 15.24
CA LYS A 322 15.26 16.30 15.21
C LYS A 322 16.12 15.06 15.48
N GLY A 323 15.51 13.86 15.53
CA GLY A 323 16.24 12.61 15.58
C GLY A 323 17.00 12.35 14.29
N ASP A 324 17.94 11.39 14.34
CA ASP A 324 18.79 11.02 13.20
C ASP A 324 17.96 10.60 11.95
N TYR A 325 16.79 9.98 12.18
CA TYR A 325 15.86 9.56 11.13
C TYR A 325 14.40 9.76 11.58
N SER A 326 13.88 10.98 11.44
CA SER A 326 12.49 11.30 11.81
C SER A 326 11.48 10.49 11.01
N TYR A 327 10.55 9.82 11.70
CA TYR A 327 9.47 9.06 11.05
C TYR A 327 8.53 9.97 10.23
N MET A 328 8.27 11.19 10.67
CA MET A 328 7.39 12.13 9.97
C MET A 328 7.94 12.63 8.63
N ASN A 329 9.21 12.38 8.33
CA ASN A 329 9.82 12.66 7.02
C ASN A 329 9.63 11.51 6.01
N GLU A 330 9.15 10.34 6.46
CA GLU A 330 9.04 9.15 5.61
C GLU A 330 7.79 9.17 4.72
N MET A 331 7.87 8.49 3.58
CA MET A 331 6.70 8.23 2.74
C MET A 331 5.66 7.40 3.50
N ALA A 332 6.08 6.47 4.34
CA ALA A 332 5.19 5.66 5.17
C ALA A 332 4.30 6.51 6.08
N TRP A 333 4.81 7.63 6.59
CA TRP A 333 4.01 8.58 7.36
C TRP A 333 2.95 9.26 6.49
N ARG A 334 3.33 9.75 5.30
CA ARG A 334 2.38 10.36 4.36
C ARG A 334 1.28 9.37 3.95
N ASP A 335 1.68 8.11 3.69
CA ASP A 335 0.76 7.03 3.36
C ASP A 335 -0.18 6.68 4.52
N ALA A 336 0.33 6.65 5.77
CA ALA A 336 -0.49 6.41 6.95
C ALA A 336 -1.55 7.49 7.16
N VAL A 337 -1.20 8.76 6.93
CA VAL A 337 -2.15 9.89 6.98
C VAL A 337 -3.17 9.78 5.83
N ALA A 338 -2.72 9.49 4.60
CA ALA A 338 -3.59 9.35 3.43
C ALA A 338 -4.50 8.12 3.51
N PHE A 339 -4.11 7.08 4.26
CA PHE A 339 -4.93 5.91 4.58
C PHE A 339 -6.19 6.29 5.38
N ARG A 340 -6.18 7.43 6.09
CA ARG A 340 -7.28 7.91 6.95
C ARG A 340 -7.77 6.82 7.89
N PRO A 341 -6.92 6.33 8.81
CA PRO A 341 -7.25 5.21 9.67
C PRO A 341 -8.41 5.52 10.61
N ASP A 342 -9.25 4.51 10.87
CA ASP A 342 -10.24 4.55 11.96
C ASP A 342 -9.55 4.26 13.28
N VAL A 343 -8.45 3.48 13.25
CA VAL A 343 -7.56 3.22 14.39
C VAL A 343 -6.12 3.42 13.97
N ALA A 344 -5.37 4.26 14.68
CA ALA A 344 -3.93 4.43 14.51
C ALA A 344 -3.19 3.92 15.75
N ILE A 345 -2.30 2.95 15.55
CA ILE A 345 -1.43 2.36 16.57
C ILE A 345 -0.05 2.97 16.40
N ILE A 346 0.39 3.79 17.35
CA ILE A 346 1.68 4.48 17.34
C ILE A 346 2.63 3.72 18.26
N LYS A 347 3.69 3.12 17.70
CA LYS A 347 4.73 2.37 18.41
C LYS A 347 6.11 2.91 18.04
N LEU A 348 6.47 4.05 18.59
CA LEU A 348 7.77 4.73 18.46
C LEU A 348 8.38 4.99 19.85
N GLY A 349 9.58 5.57 19.89
CA GLY A 349 10.29 5.88 21.14
C GLY A 349 11.56 5.05 21.36
N THR A 350 11.67 3.85 20.80
CA THR A 350 12.84 2.98 21.00
C THR A 350 14.13 3.64 20.47
N ASN A 351 14.14 4.16 19.25
CA ASN A 351 15.32 4.81 18.65
C ASN A 351 15.59 6.20 19.23
N ASP A 352 14.57 6.82 19.80
CA ASP A 352 14.65 8.12 20.47
C ASP A 352 15.57 8.07 21.67
N SER A 353 15.66 6.90 22.36
CA SER A 353 16.49 6.69 23.53
C SER A 353 18.01 6.72 23.26
N LYS A 354 18.43 6.68 21.98
CA LYS A 354 19.85 6.81 21.64
C LYS A 354 20.38 8.18 22.05
N PRO A 355 21.61 8.28 22.61
CA PRO A 355 22.13 9.57 23.11
C PRO A 355 22.11 10.70 22.09
N GLN A 356 22.43 10.40 20.82
CA GLN A 356 22.38 11.40 19.74
C GLN A 356 20.98 11.92 19.43
N ASN A 357 19.94 11.19 19.76
CA ASN A 357 18.53 11.58 19.57
C ASN A 357 17.99 12.22 20.84
N TRP A 358 18.23 11.60 22.02
CA TRP A 358 17.65 12.07 23.27
C TRP A 358 18.16 13.43 23.75
N LYS A 359 19.28 13.93 23.21
CA LYS A 359 19.68 15.33 23.39
C LYS A 359 18.57 16.35 22.99
N HIS A 360 17.60 15.91 22.20
CA HIS A 360 16.41 16.65 21.80
C HIS A 360 15.15 16.20 22.57
N GLY A 361 15.30 15.41 23.62
CA GLY A 361 14.18 14.80 24.38
C GLY A 361 13.14 15.79 24.91
N ALA A 362 13.53 17.05 25.16
CA ALA A 362 12.60 18.11 25.54
C ALA A 362 11.49 18.37 24.50
N GLU A 363 11.70 17.99 23.23
CA GLU A 363 10.74 18.17 22.13
C GLU A 363 9.83 16.94 21.95
N PHE A 364 10.14 15.80 22.59
CA PHE A 364 9.45 14.52 22.37
C PHE A 364 7.94 14.61 22.60
N LYS A 365 7.51 15.33 23.66
CA LYS A 365 6.08 15.55 23.93
C LYS A 365 5.40 16.30 22.79
N GLN A 366 6.02 17.37 22.30
CA GLN A 366 5.49 18.20 21.23
C GLN A 366 5.38 17.40 19.92
N ASP A 367 6.41 16.61 19.58
CA ASP A 367 6.44 15.82 18.35
C ASP A 367 5.39 14.69 18.38
N LEU A 368 5.19 14.04 19.55
CA LEU A 368 4.12 13.06 19.72
C LEU A 368 2.73 13.71 19.55
N VAL A 369 2.52 14.89 20.14
CA VAL A 369 1.26 15.65 19.98
C VAL A 369 1.04 16.03 18.51
N GLN A 370 2.08 16.48 17.82
CA GLN A 370 2.00 16.79 16.39
C GLN A 370 1.56 15.56 15.57
N MET A 371 2.12 14.39 15.83
CA MET A 371 1.73 13.14 15.16
C MET A 371 0.26 12.80 15.43
N ILE A 372 -0.17 12.88 16.67
CA ILE A 372 -1.56 12.62 17.10
C ILE A 372 -2.53 13.58 16.41
N THR A 373 -2.24 14.87 16.42
CA THR A 373 -3.14 15.91 15.86
C THR A 373 -3.14 15.92 14.33
N THR A 374 -2.09 15.41 13.68
CA THR A 374 -2.09 15.20 12.23
C THR A 374 -3.00 14.04 11.83
N LEU A 375 -2.98 12.93 12.59
CA LEU A 375 -3.86 11.77 12.34
C LEU A 375 -5.32 12.05 12.74
N CYS A 376 -5.52 12.89 13.74
CA CYS A 376 -6.81 13.25 14.30
C CYS A 376 -6.88 14.77 14.54
N PRO A 377 -7.19 15.58 13.52
CA PRO A 377 -7.22 17.04 13.63
C PRO A 377 -8.20 17.55 14.70
N GLU A 378 -9.24 16.79 15.04
CA GLU A 378 -10.21 17.12 16.09
C GLU A 378 -9.56 17.26 17.47
N LEU A 379 -8.36 16.69 17.67
CA LEU A 379 -7.60 16.78 18.91
C LEU A 379 -6.70 18.04 18.99
N ALA A 380 -6.53 18.80 17.91
CA ALA A 380 -5.64 19.97 17.89
C ALA A 380 -6.14 21.10 18.81
N ASP A 381 -7.45 21.33 18.85
CA ASP A 381 -8.07 22.46 19.55
C ASP A 381 -9.01 22.00 20.69
N LEU A 382 -8.51 21.16 21.59
CA LEU A 382 -9.30 20.66 22.70
C LEU A 382 -9.67 21.78 23.69
N PRO A 383 -10.97 21.96 24.04
CA PRO A 383 -11.40 23.01 24.98
C PRO A 383 -10.78 22.86 26.37
N LYS A 384 -10.40 23.97 27.00
CA LYS A 384 -9.91 23.97 28.38
C LYS A 384 -10.99 23.56 29.40
N ASN A 385 -12.26 23.86 29.12
CA ASN A 385 -13.39 23.49 29.99
C ASN A 385 -13.59 21.97 29.97
N LYS A 386 -13.55 21.32 31.15
CA LYS A 386 -13.64 19.86 31.31
C LYS A 386 -14.86 19.23 30.61
N LYS A 387 -16.06 19.85 30.77
CA LYS A 387 -17.30 19.28 30.15
C LYS A 387 -17.27 19.39 28.63
N LYS A 388 -16.81 20.52 28.07
CA LYS A 388 -16.66 20.71 26.63
C LYS A 388 -15.57 19.80 26.08
N ARG A 389 -14.45 19.64 26.81
CA ARG A 389 -13.36 18.72 26.43
C ARG A 389 -13.83 17.28 26.39
N ALA A 390 -14.54 16.80 27.40
CA ALA A 390 -15.09 15.45 27.41
C ALA A 390 -16.03 15.20 26.21
N LYS A 391 -16.87 16.18 25.85
CA LYS A 391 -17.73 16.12 24.69
C LYS A 391 -16.92 16.09 23.37
N ALA A 392 -15.87 16.89 23.27
CA ALA A 392 -14.98 16.90 22.10
C ALA A 392 -14.27 15.56 21.93
N LEU A 393 -13.71 15.00 23.01
CA LEU A 393 -13.06 13.69 23.00
C LEU A 393 -14.02 12.55 22.59
N ALA A 394 -15.27 12.60 23.06
CA ALA A 394 -16.29 11.61 22.68
C ALA A 394 -16.74 11.71 21.22
N ALA A 395 -16.48 12.82 20.53
CA ALA A 395 -16.82 13.05 19.13
C ALA A 395 -15.68 12.67 18.17
N VAL A 396 -14.51 12.31 18.68
CA VAL A 396 -13.34 11.91 17.89
C VAL A 396 -13.64 10.62 17.13
N LYS A 397 -13.37 10.62 15.84
CA LYS A 397 -13.62 9.48 14.95
C LYS A 397 -12.44 8.50 14.90
N THR A 398 -11.20 9.03 14.85
CA THR A 398 -10.00 8.20 14.79
C THR A 398 -9.54 7.82 16.18
N LYS A 399 -9.60 6.53 16.51
CA LYS A 399 -9.05 5.99 17.76
C LYS A 399 -7.52 5.96 17.67
N ILE A 400 -6.84 6.73 18.53
CA ILE A 400 -5.38 6.67 18.65
C ILE A 400 -5.01 5.74 19.82
N ILE A 401 -4.09 4.81 19.56
CA ILE A 401 -3.52 3.91 20.57
C ILE A 401 -2.01 4.15 20.61
N VAL A 402 -1.49 4.47 21.77
CA VAL A 402 -0.05 4.61 22.01
C VAL A 402 0.47 3.30 22.60
N CYS A 403 1.42 2.65 21.93
CA CYS A 403 2.12 1.50 22.47
C CYS A 403 3.46 1.95 23.05
N THR A 404 3.72 1.63 24.31
CA THR A 404 5.05 1.86 24.88
C THR A 404 6.10 1.00 24.14
N PRO A 405 7.38 1.42 24.06
CA PRO A 405 8.44 0.55 23.60
C PRO A 405 8.49 -0.76 24.39
N VAL A 406 8.85 -1.86 23.76
CA VAL A 406 9.23 -3.08 24.50
C VAL A 406 10.53 -2.83 25.25
N PRO A 407 10.81 -3.51 26.39
CA PRO A 407 12.04 -3.30 27.14
C PRO A 407 13.27 -3.68 26.29
N ALA A 408 14.36 -2.94 26.46
CA ALA A 408 15.63 -3.25 25.87
C ALA A 408 16.50 -4.03 26.87
N PHE A 409 16.60 -5.33 26.71
CA PHE A 409 17.41 -6.19 27.59
C PHE A 409 18.91 -6.07 27.31
N LYS A 410 19.29 -5.49 26.17
CA LYS A 410 20.68 -5.26 25.79
C LYS A 410 20.86 -3.87 25.19
N GLN A 411 22.02 -3.30 25.39
CA GLN A 411 22.38 -1.98 24.86
C GLN A 411 22.88 -2.09 23.39
N SER A 412 22.09 -2.74 22.53
CA SER A 412 22.40 -2.83 21.11
C SER A 412 22.06 -1.51 20.40
N TRP A 413 22.87 -1.10 19.43
CA TRP A 413 22.72 0.15 18.66
C TRP A 413 22.56 1.41 19.52
N ASN A 414 23.18 1.46 20.73
CA ASN A 414 23.07 2.56 21.69
C ASN A 414 21.65 2.84 22.18
N ILE A 415 20.73 1.91 22.06
CA ILE A 415 19.38 2.02 22.65
C ILE A 415 19.52 1.94 24.16
N ASN A 416 18.89 2.88 24.87
CA ASN A 416 19.06 3.07 26.30
C ASN A 416 17.76 2.78 27.05
N GLU A 417 17.75 1.66 27.76
CA GLU A 417 16.58 1.21 28.55
C GLU A 417 16.22 2.21 29.65
N SER A 418 17.19 2.81 30.33
CA SER A 418 16.91 3.79 31.39
C SER A 418 16.15 5.02 30.86
N ILE A 419 16.49 5.50 29.66
CA ILE A 419 15.78 6.59 29.00
C ILE A 419 14.37 6.13 28.58
N ILE A 420 14.25 4.91 28.04
CA ILE A 420 12.93 4.35 27.67
C ILE A 420 12.01 4.33 28.89
N ALA A 421 12.45 3.66 29.97
CA ALA A 421 11.62 3.40 31.12
C ALA A 421 11.31 4.67 31.95
N ASN A 422 12.31 5.54 32.15
CA ASN A 422 12.20 6.63 33.12
C ASN A 422 11.83 7.98 32.48
N GLU A 423 11.95 8.15 31.16
CA GLU A 423 11.69 9.43 30.50
C GLU A 423 10.66 9.28 29.36
N ILE A 424 10.85 8.39 28.38
CA ILE A 424 9.97 8.27 27.21
C ILE A 424 8.58 7.76 27.60
N ILE A 425 8.50 6.65 28.33
CA ILE A 425 7.22 6.06 28.73
C ILE A 425 6.38 7.00 29.59
N PRO A 426 6.93 7.67 30.61
CA PRO A 426 6.19 8.69 31.37
C PRO A 426 5.59 9.81 30.50
N ILE A 427 6.35 10.31 29.49
CA ILE A 427 5.84 11.33 28.57
C ILE A 427 4.70 10.75 27.71
N GLN A 428 4.84 9.54 27.19
CA GLN A 428 3.77 8.88 26.39
C GLN A 428 2.49 8.70 27.21
N GLN A 429 2.61 8.29 28.48
CA GLN A 429 1.48 8.13 29.40
C GLN A 429 0.83 9.48 29.76
N GLU A 430 1.64 10.53 29.98
CA GLU A 430 1.16 11.88 30.23
C GLU A 430 0.34 12.39 29.04
N VAL A 431 0.87 12.30 27.82
CA VAL A 431 0.18 12.72 26.60
C VAL A 431 -1.10 11.90 26.39
N ALA A 432 -1.04 10.58 26.56
CA ALA A 432 -2.22 9.74 26.44
C ALA A 432 -3.32 10.14 27.43
N LYS A 433 -2.98 10.40 28.68
CA LYS A 433 -3.92 10.91 29.69
C LYS A 433 -4.47 12.29 29.32
N GLU A 434 -3.62 13.18 28.83
CA GLU A 434 -4.03 14.53 28.42
C GLU A 434 -5.03 14.48 27.26
N TYR A 435 -4.82 13.62 26.26
CA TYR A 435 -5.66 13.51 25.07
C TYR A 435 -6.73 12.41 25.15
N GLY A 436 -6.86 11.71 26.29
CA GLY A 436 -7.84 10.63 26.48
C GLY A 436 -7.59 9.42 25.58
N LEU A 437 -6.32 9.11 25.29
CA LEU A 437 -5.92 8.02 24.40
C LEU A 437 -5.76 6.72 25.18
N GLN A 438 -5.94 5.61 24.48
CA GLN A 438 -5.62 4.28 25.01
C GLN A 438 -4.11 4.06 24.98
N VAL A 439 -3.55 3.50 26.07
CA VAL A 439 -2.17 3.03 26.14
C VAL A 439 -2.16 1.51 26.17
N ILE A 440 -1.30 0.89 25.34
CA ILE A 440 -0.91 -0.51 25.48
C ILE A 440 0.51 -0.54 26.03
N ASP A 441 0.65 -0.94 27.29
CA ASP A 441 1.95 -0.99 27.95
C ASP A 441 2.72 -2.25 27.58
N LEU A 442 3.32 -2.26 26.39
CA LEU A 442 4.16 -3.37 25.93
C LEU A 442 5.42 -3.51 26.79
N HIS A 443 5.90 -2.43 27.43
CA HIS A 443 7.08 -2.50 28.28
C HIS A 443 6.85 -3.44 29.46
N THR A 444 5.80 -3.23 30.21
CA THR A 444 5.42 -4.07 31.35
C THR A 444 5.06 -5.49 30.90
N LEU A 445 4.32 -5.62 29.78
CA LEU A 445 3.87 -6.92 29.28
C LEU A 445 5.02 -7.81 28.72
N PHE A 446 6.18 -7.20 28.42
CA PHE A 446 7.39 -7.89 27.99
C PHE A 446 8.52 -7.91 29.04
N ALA A 447 8.29 -7.40 30.26
CA ALA A 447 9.34 -7.25 31.28
C ALA A 447 10.11 -8.54 31.64
N ASN A 448 9.46 -9.71 31.53
CA ASN A 448 10.09 -11.02 31.75
C ASN A 448 10.21 -11.82 30.45
N GLY A 449 10.28 -11.16 29.29
CA GLY A 449 10.18 -11.78 27.97
C GLY A 449 11.47 -11.69 27.16
N GLU A 450 12.64 -11.86 27.76
CA GLU A 450 13.91 -11.88 27.01
C GLU A 450 13.91 -12.98 25.93
N ASP A 451 13.28 -14.13 26.17
CA ASP A 451 13.09 -15.23 25.22
C ASP A 451 12.14 -14.91 24.05
N LEU A 452 11.40 -13.82 24.16
CA LEU A 452 10.51 -13.29 23.11
C LEU A 452 11.25 -12.36 22.15
N LEU A 453 12.52 -12.06 22.41
CA LEU A 453 13.33 -11.18 21.56
C LEU A 453 14.41 -11.97 20.83
N PHE A 454 14.90 -11.40 19.75
CA PHE A 454 16.13 -11.88 19.13
C PHE A 454 17.34 -11.67 20.05
N PRO A 455 18.51 -12.29 19.75
CA PRO A 455 19.72 -12.17 20.57
C PRO A 455 20.22 -10.74 20.77
N ASP A 456 19.72 -9.76 19.98
CA ASP A 456 20.01 -8.35 20.14
C ASP A 456 19.35 -7.73 21.38
N GLY A 457 18.36 -8.41 21.97
CA GLY A 457 17.66 -7.99 23.17
C GLY A 457 16.70 -6.81 22.96
N ILE A 458 16.31 -6.51 21.71
CA ILE A 458 15.47 -5.35 21.35
C ILE A 458 14.30 -5.74 20.44
N HIS A 459 14.59 -6.53 19.40
CA HIS A 459 13.58 -6.86 18.40
C HIS A 459 12.83 -8.15 18.78
N PRO A 460 11.49 -8.12 18.81
CA PRO A 460 10.69 -9.32 19.03
C PRO A 460 10.95 -10.37 17.95
N ASN A 461 11.21 -11.61 18.39
CA ASN A 461 11.28 -12.77 17.52
C ASN A 461 9.87 -13.25 17.14
N GLU A 462 9.76 -14.41 16.47
CA GLU A 462 8.47 -14.95 16.02
C GLU A 462 7.45 -15.15 17.16
N LYS A 463 7.91 -15.55 18.38
CA LYS A 463 7.04 -15.66 19.55
C LYS A 463 6.62 -14.26 20.04
N GLY A 464 7.55 -13.32 20.05
CA GLY A 464 7.31 -11.95 20.49
C GLY A 464 6.31 -11.20 19.59
N VAL A 465 6.44 -11.32 18.26
CA VAL A 465 5.47 -10.68 17.34
C VAL A 465 4.07 -11.31 17.44
N ARG A 466 3.96 -12.61 17.71
CA ARG A 466 2.68 -13.27 17.99
C ARG A 466 2.04 -12.71 19.26
N LYS A 467 2.80 -12.62 20.35
CA LYS A 467 2.35 -12.04 21.61
C LYS A 467 1.90 -10.59 21.43
N MET A 468 2.64 -9.77 20.65
CA MET A 468 2.20 -8.40 20.32
C MET A 468 0.86 -8.38 19.60
N ALA A 469 0.69 -9.25 18.58
CA ALA A 469 -0.57 -9.34 17.85
C ALA A 469 -1.74 -9.77 18.75
N ASP A 470 -1.51 -10.70 19.71
CA ASP A 470 -2.53 -11.11 20.68
C ASP A 470 -2.95 -9.95 21.58
N ILE A 471 -1.98 -9.26 22.18
CA ILE A 471 -2.24 -8.11 23.07
C ILE A 471 -3.02 -7.01 22.33
N ILE A 472 -2.58 -6.65 21.13
CA ILE A 472 -3.20 -5.57 20.36
C ILE A 472 -4.60 -5.98 19.88
N SER A 473 -4.78 -7.25 19.46
CA SER A 473 -6.09 -7.77 19.06
C SER A 473 -7.10 -7.71 20.21
N ALA A 474 -6.71 -8.16 21.41
CA ALA A 474 -7.55 -8.09 22.61
C ALA A 474 -7.95 -6.63 22.93
N ALA A 475 -6.98 -5.71 22.88
CA ALA A 475 -7.23 -4.28 23.14
C ALA A 475 -8.17 -3.64 22.10
N LEU A 476 -8.16 -4.11 20.83
CA LEU A 476 -9.07 -3.61 19.80
C LEU A 476 -10.48 -4.17 19.94
N LYS A 477 -10.61 -5.42 20.39
CA LYS A 477 -11.91 -6.09 20.63
C LYS A 477 -12.54 -5.72 21.95
N GLY A 478 -11.81 -5.06 22.86
CA GLY A 478 -12.29 -4.70 24.20
C GLY A 478 -12.30 -5.88 25.19
N GLU A 479 -11.42 -6.85 24.95
CA GLU A 479 -11.19 -8.07 25.76
C GLU A 479 -10.16 -7.83 26.86
#